data_b3f833e74fa5cc498f2c5a12cf9ecbc6
#
_entry.id   b3f833e74fa5cc498f2c5a12cf9ecbc6
#
_cell.length_a   1.000
_cell.length_b   1.000
_cell.length_c   1.000
_cell.angle_alpha   90.00
_cell.angle_beta   90.00
_cell.angle_gamma   90.00
#
_symmetry.space_group_name_H-M   'P 1'
#
loop_
_entity.id
_entity.type
_entity.pdbx_description
1 polymer ?
#
loop_
_entity_poly.entity_id
_entity_poly.type
_entity_poly.pdbx_seq_one_letter_code
_entity_poly.pdbx_strand_id
1 'polypeptide(L)'
;MLLGDRLTSPRGIVRSPEAQQQVDASTARLVLYEFRMCPFCIKARRAIKRLSLNIETRDAMRQETSRQELLAGGGNIQVPCLRITDDAGDTTWMYESADIIAYLQGRFA
;
A
#
# COMPACT_ATOMS: atom_id res chain seq x y z
N MET A 1 13.57 12.12 16.75
CA MET A 1 13.89 11.85 16.09
C MET A 1 14.32 11.33 15.82
N LEU A 2 14.18 11.03 15.81
CA LEU A 2 14.82 10.94 15.53
C LEU A 2 15.73 10.32 14.60
N LEU A 3 16.99 10.17 14.81
CA LEU A 3 17.97 9.57 13.94
C LEU A 3 17.69 8.11 13.63
N GLY A 4 17.15 7.38 14.60
CA GLY A 4 16.77 5.99 14.43
C GLY A 4 15.78 5.80 13.30
N ASP A 5 14.77 6.65 13.25
CA ASP A 5 13.76 6.59 12.20
C ASP A 5 14.36 6.85 10.84
N ARG A 6 15.29 7.79 10.77
CA ARG A 6 15.92 8.11 9.48
C ARG A 6 16.78 6.96 8.98
N LEU A 7 17.39 6.20 9.89
CA LEU A 7 18.22 5.08 9.51
C LEU A 7 17.42 3.87 9.11
N THR A 8 16.22 3.67 9.71
CA THR A 8 15.43 2.47 9.51
C THR A 8 14.25 2.66 8.57
N SER A 9 13.84 3.90 8.32
CA SER A 9 12.70 4.20 7.46
C SER A 9 13.14 5.00 6.26
N PRO A 10 12.62 4.69 5.06
CA PRO A 10 12.98 5.45 3.86
C PRO A 10 12.48 6.89 3.99
N ARG A 11 13.23 7.78 3.39
CA ARG A 11 12.83 9.16 3.25
C ARG A 11 11.94 9.26 2.02
N GLY A 12 10.76 9.87 2.17
CA GLY A 12 9.83 10.02 1.07
C GLY A 12 10.28 11.06 0.06
N ILE A 13 9.94 10.84 -1.19
CA ILE A 13 10.17 11.85 -2.22
C ILE A 13 9.29 13.07 -1.95
N VAL A 14 9.73 14.23 -2.43
CA VAL A 14 9.01 15.47 -2.22
C VAL A 14 8.41 15.92 -3.55
N ARG A 15 7.12 16.20 -3.54
CA ARG A 15 6.38 16.72 -4.70
C ARG A 15 5.88 18.11 -4.39
N SER A 16 5.53 18.87 -5.42
CA SER A 16 4.81 20.13 -5.23
C SER A 16 3.46 19.82 -4.56
N PRO A 17 2.86 20.79 -3.85
CA PRO A 17 1.55 20.55 -3.25
C PRO A 17 0.48 20.11 -4.25
N GLU A 18 0.51 20.66 -5.45
CA GLU A 18 -0.45 20.29 -6.49
C GLU A 18 -0.25 18.85 -6.96
N ALA A 19 1.01 18.44 -7.17
CA ALA A 19 1.31 17.09 -7.60
C ALA A 19 0.97 16.08 -6.51
N GLN A 20 1.28 16.40 -5.24
CA GLN A 20 0.96 15.52 -4.13
C GLN A 20 -0.55 15.36 -3.99
N GLN A 21 -1.32 16.43 -4.22
CA GLN A 21 -2.77 16.37 -4.14
C GLN A 21 -3.34 15.40 -5.18
N GLN A 22 -2.80 15.41 -6.39
CA GLN A 22 -3.21 14.47 -7.43
C GLN A 22 -2.86 13.03 -7.07
N VAL A 23 -1.68 12.82 -6.51
CA VAL A 23 -1.27 11.51 -6.04
C VAL A 23 -2.21 11.03 -4.93
N ASP A 24 -2.53 11.91 -3.97
CA ASP A 24 -3.42 11.55 -2.87
C ASP A 24 -4.81 11.16 -3.38
N ALA A 25 -5.30 11.84 -4.40
CA ALA A 25 -6.59 11.49 -5.00
C ALA A 25 -6.55 10.10 -5.63
N SER A 26 -5.44 9.76 -6.27
CA SER A 26 -5.28 8.43 -6.89
C SER A 26 -5.13 7.34 -5.84
N THR A 27 -4.35 7.60 -4.79
CA THR A 27 -4.10 6.60 -3.75
C THR A 27 -5.31 6.37 -2.85
N ALA A 28 -6.28 7.27 -2.86
CA ALA A 28 -7.54 7.08 -2.13
C ALA A 28 -8.29 5.83 -2.63
N ARG A 29 -7.98 5.36 -3.83
CA ARG A 29 -8.58 4.17 -4.43
C ARG A 29 -7.78 2.90 -4.20
N LEU A 30 -6.72 2.98 -3.40
CA LEU A 30 -5.85 1.86 -3.10
C LEU A 30 -5.97 1.50 -1.62
N VAL A 31 -5.99 0.20 -1.34
CA VAL A 31 -5.98 -0.30 0.04
C VAL A 31 -4.98 -1.45 0.11
N LEU A 32 -4.09 -1.39 1.08
CA LEU A 32 -3.12 -2.45 1.31
C LEU A 32 -3.61 -3.31 2.48
N TYR A 33 -3.84 -4.58 2.21
CA TYR A 33 -4.13 -5.58 3.25
C TYR A 33 -2.82 -6.19 3.68
N GLU A 34 -2.57 -6.26 4.98
CA GLU A 34 -1.25 -6.63 5.49
C GLU A 34 -1.34 -7.35 6.83
N PHE A 35 -0.22 -7.98 7.20
CA PHE A 35 0.09 -8.38 8.57
C PHE A 35 1.24 -7.50 9.02
N ARG A 36 1.11 -6.92 10.19
CA ARG A 36 2.06 -5.90 10.68
C ARG A 36 3.51 -6.36 10.66
N MET A 37 3.76 -7.60 11.07
CA MET A 37 5.12 -8.12 11.24
C MET A 37 5.61 -8.96 10.07
N CYS A 38 4.82 -9.10 9.01
CA CYS A 38 5.22 -9.89 7.84
C CYS A 38 6.33 -9.16 7.07
N PRO A 39 7.48 -9.82 6.80
CA PRO A 39 8.60 -9.16 6.11
C PRO A 39 8.22 -8.60 4.74
N PHE A 40 7.40 -9.29 3.98
CA PHE A 40 6.98 -8.83 2.67
C PHE A 40 6.03 -7.63 2.77
N CYS A 41 5.21 -7.60 3.83
CA CYS A 41 4.36 -6.44 4.10
C CYS A 41 5.20 -5.23 4.50
N ILE A 42 6.26 -5.45 5.26
CA ILE A 42 7.19 -4.38 5.64
C ILE A 42 7.83 -3.80 4.38
N LYS A 43 8.24 -4.64 3.42
CA LYS A 43 8.80 -4.16 2.17
C LYS A 43 7.80 -3.28 1.41
N ALA A 44 6.55 -3.71 1.33
CA ALA A 44 5.51 -2.94 0.66
C ALA A 44 5.28 -1.60 1.34
N ARG A 45 5.21 -1.58 2.68
CA ARG A 45 5.04 -0.33 3.41
C ARG A 45 6.23 0.62 3.24
N ARG A 46 7.45 0.08 3.16
CA ARG A 46 8.63 0.91 2.92
C ARG A 46 8.59 1.56 1.53
N ALA A 47 8.13 0.83 0.52
CA ALA A 47 7.95 1.40 -0.81
C ALA A 47 6.90 2.50 -0.81
N ILE A 48 5.79 2.29 -0.12
CA ILE A 48 4.73 3.29 0.03
C ILE A 48 5.31 4.56 0.66
N LYS A 49 6.09 4.40 1.71
CA LYS A 49 6.68 5.55 2.39
C LYS A 49 7.73 6.26 1.51
N ARG A 50 8.56 5.48 0.81
CA ARG A 50 9.57 6.04 -0.07
C ARG A 50 8.96 6.90 -1.17
N LEU A 51 7.81 6.50 -1.66
CA LEU A 51 7.11 7.22 -2.73
C LEU A 51 6.16 8.29 -2.19
N SER A 52 6.13 8.51 -0.89
CA SER A 52 5.25 9.49 -0.23
C SER A 52 3.79 9.30 -0.61
N LEU A 53 3.32 8.06 -0.49
CA LEU A 53 1.96 7.70 -0.84
C LEU A 53 1.11 7.59 0.42
N ASN A 54 -0.11 8.08 0.36
CA ASN A 54 -1.09 7.98 1.44
C ASN A 54 -2.10 6.88 1.10
N ILE A 55 -1.70 5.64 1.36
CA ILE A 55 -2.53 4.48 1.08
C ILE A 55 -3.06 3.92 2.38
N GLU A 56 -4.36 3.67 2.44
CA GLU A 56 -4.98 3.05 3.60
C GLU A 56 -4.43 1.64 3.77
N THR A 57 -4.07 1.27 5.01
CA THR A 57 -3.65 -0.08 5.32
C THR A 57 -4.67 -0.73 6.24
N ARG A 58 -4.95 -2.01 6.02
CA ARG A 58 -5.88 -2.79 6.83
C ARG A 58 -5.19 -4.05 7.34
N ASP A 59 -5.27 -4.25 8.64
CA ASP A 59 -4.62 -5.38 9.31
C ASP A 59 -5.51 -6.61 9.21
N ALA A 60 -5.19 -7.49 8.26
CA ALA A 60 -5.99 -8.69 8.03
C ALA A 60 -5.75 -9.78 9.08
N MET A 61 -4.76 -9.60 9.96
CA MET A 61 -4.56 -10.53 11.06
C MET A 61 -5.44 -10.20 12.26
N ARG A 62 -5.53 -8.91 12.61
CA ARG A 62 -6.21 -8.47 13.83
C ARG A 62 -7.65 -8.05 13.60
N GLN A 63 -7.98 -7.62 12.40
CA GLN A 63 -9.29 -7.10 12.07
C GLN A 63 -10.05 -8.14 11.25
N GLU A 64 -11.05 -8.73 11.85
CA GLU A 64 -11.83 -9.77 11.18
C GLU A 64 -12.52 -9.25 9.92
N THR A 65 -13.03 -8.02 9.97
CA THR A 65 -13.66 -7.41 8.80
C THR A 65 -12.70 -7.33 7.63
N SER A 66 -11.47 -6.88 7.90
CA SER A 66 -10.44 -6.77 6.86
C SER A 66 -10.07 -8.12 6.28
N ARG A 67 -9.97 -9.13 7.13
CA ARG A 67 -9.67 -10.49 6.69
C ARG A 67 -10.75 -11.04 5.79
N GLN A 68 -12.01 -10.82 6.15
CA GLN A 68 -13.11 -11.27 5.34
C GLN A 68 -13.21 -10.56 4.00
N GLU A 69 -12.90 -9.26 3.98
CA GLU A 69 -12.83 -8.52 2.72
C GLU A 69 -11.78 -9.11 1.79
N LEU A 70 -10.61 -9.41 2.35
CA LEU A 70 -9.52 -9.98 1.57
C LEU A 70 -9.89 -11.35 1.01
N LEU A 71 -10.49 -12.19 1.82
CA LEU A 71 -10.90 -13.52 1.38
C LEU A 71 -11.99 -13.44 0.33
N ALA A 72 -13.00 -12.61 0.56
CA ALA A 72 -14.14 -12.50 -0.35
C ALA A 72 -13.74 -11.89 -1.69
N GLY A 73 -12.90 -10.87 -1.68
CA GLY A 73 -12.50 -10.16 -2.89
C GLY A 73 -11.34 -10.80 -3.61
N GLY A 74 -10.28 -11.10 -2.88
CA GLY A 74 -9.07 -11.67 -3.47
C GLY A 74 -9.06 -13.18 -3.59
N GLY A 75 -9.87 -13.84 -2.79
CA GLY A 75 -9.93 -15.31 -2.80
C GLY A 75 -8.96 -16.00 -1.88
N ASN A 76 -7.98 -15.30 -1.35
CA ASN A 76 -6.95 -15.86 -0.47
C ASN A 76 -6.64 -14.90 0.67
N ILE A 77 -6.35 -15.46 1.84
CA ILE A 77 -5.78 -14.68 2.92
C ILE A 77 -4.26 -14.75 2.79
N GLN A 78 -3.75 -14.00 1.84
CA GLN A 78 -2.33 -13.88 1.55
C GLN A 78 -1.97 -12.40 1.56
N VAL A 79 -0.90 -12.05 2.25
CA VAL A 79 -0.47 -10.65 2.39
C VAL A 79 0.99 -10.52 1.98
N PRO A 80 1.39 -9.34 1.50
CA PRO A 80 0.58 -8.16 1.27
C PRO A 80 -0.34 -8.34 0.06
N CYS A 81 -1.48 -7.65 0.07
CA CYS A 81 -2.37 -7.61 -1.08
C CYS A 81 -2.83 -6.17 -1.30
N LEU A 82 -2.66 -5.66 -2.50
CA LEU A 82 -3.09 -4.32 -2.85
C LEU A 82 -4.41 -4.40 -3.62
N ARG A 83 -5.45 -3.78 -3.06
CA ARG A 83 -6.72 -3.65 -3.75
C ARG A 83 -6.70 -2.36 -4.54
N ILE A 84 -6.91 -2.47 -5.83
CA ILE A 84 -6.86 -1.35 -6.76
C ILE A 84 -8.26 -1.18 -7.35
N THR A 85 -8.86 -0.02 -7.15
CA THR A 85 -10.16 0.29 -7.74
C THR A 85 -9.93 1.33 -8.84
N ASP A 86 -10.37 1.02 -10.06
CA ASP A 86 -10.18 1.92 -11.19
C ASP A 86 -11.35 2.92 -11.30
N ASP A 87 -11.29 3.78 -12.32
CA ASP A 87 -12.29 4.82 -12.51
C ASP A 87 -13.68 4.25 -12.82
N ALA A 88 -13.73 3.06 -13.40
CA ALA A 88 -14.99 2.39 -13.69
C ALA A 88 -15.58 1.67 -12.49
N GLY A 89 -14.85 1.62 -11.37
CA GLY A 89 -15.27 0.93 -10.17
C GLY A 89 -14.86 -0.54 -10.15
N ASP A 90 -14.10 -1.00 -11.13
CA ASP A 90 -13.62 -2.37 -11.16
C ASP A 90 -12.46 -2.53 -10.20
N THR A 91 -12.40 -3.68 -9.53
CA THR A 91 -11.41 -3.95 -8.49
C THR A 91 -10.46 -5.04 -8.91
N THR A 92 -9.17 -4.78 -8.73
CA THR A 92 -8.08 -5.75 -8.93
C THR A 92 -7.42 -6.02 -7.59
N TRP A 93 -7.14 -7.27 -7.30
CA TRP A 93 -6.47 -7.70 -6.07
C TRP A 93 -5.09 -8.21 -6.44
N MET A 94 -4.07 -7.42 -6.15
CA MET A 94 -2.70 -7.73 -6.54
C MET A 94 -1.95 -8.32 -5.35
N TYR A 95 -1.51 -9.55 -5.49
CA TYR A 95 -0.67 -10.23 -4.49
C TYR A 95 0.80 -10.06 -4.89
N GLU A 96 1.70 -10.52 -4.05
CA GLU A 96 3.15 -10.49 -4.25
C GLU A 96 3.75 -9.10 -4.07
N SER A 97 4.62 -8.99 -3.05
CA SER A 97 5.21 -7.69 -2.71
C SER A 97 5.99 -7.09 -3.88
N ALA A 98 6.70 -7.92 -4.65
CA ALA A 98 7.48 -7.41 -5.78
C ALA A 98 6.58 -6.77 -6.83
N ASP A 99 5.44 -7.37 -7.13
CA ASP A 99 4.51 -6.84 -8.12
C ASP A 99 3.84 -5.56 -7.62
N ILE A 100 3.48 -5.53 -6.33
CA ILE A 100 2.91 -4.34 -5.72
C ILE A 100 3.89 -3.18 -5.79
N ILE A 101 5.14 -3.42 -5.43
CA ILE A 101 6.17 -2.37 -5.43
C ILE A 101 6.40 -1.88 -6.86
N ALA A 102 6.50 -2.79 -7.84
CA ALA A 102 6.68 -2.40 -9.23
C ALA A 102 5.52 -1.57 -9.75
N TYR A 103 4.30 -1.95 -9.39
CA TYR A 103 3.10 -1.19 -9.77
C TYR A 103 3.14 0.23 -9.21
N LEU A 104 3.48 0.36 -7.93
CA LEU A 104 3.53 1.67 -7.28
C LEU A 104 4.64 2.54 -7.86
N GLN A 105 5.80 1.95 -8.09
CA GLN A 105 6.92 2.68 -8.70
C GLN A 105 6.60 3.13 -10.10
N GLY A 106 5.98 2.29 -10.90
CA GLY A 106 5.62 2.62 -12.27
C GLY A 106 4.59 3.72 -12.37
N ARG A 107 3.75 3.84 -11.35
CA ARG A 107 2.65 4.81 -11.37
C ARG A 107 2.99 6.12 -10.67
N PHE A 108 3.79 6.09 -9.63
CA PHE A 108 3.97 7.24 -8.74
C PHE A 108 5.41 7.71 -8.57
N ALA A 109 6.37 7.04 -9.12
CA ALA A 109 7.76 7.47 -9.00
C ALA A 109 8.09 8.68 -9.86
#